data_0167b7d45e53631d6c2251284ef1baab
#
_entry.id   0167b7d45e53631d6c2251284ef1baab
#
_cell.length_a   1.000
_cell.length_b   1.000
_cell.length_c   1.000
_cell.angle_alpha   90.00
_cell.angle_beta   90.00
_cell.angle_gamma   90.00
#
_symmetry.space_group_name_H-M   'P 1'
#
loop_
_entity.id
_entity.type
_entity.pdbx_description
1 polymer ?
#
loop_
_entity_poly.entity_id
_entity_poly.type
_entity_poly.pdbx_seq_one_letter_code
_entity_poly.pdbx_strand_id
1 'polypeptide(L)'
;MLLHGIFPPITTPFYPDGNVYFKKLESNVERYSRTPCAGIVVLGSTGEAILLSDQERRDVLKTAHQAAAPNKVLIAGTGVESAIETLRLTEYAAELGYDIAMVRTPHYYKKQMTAASILAFYRTVADRSPLPVIIYNFPQATGYDIPAELVIELAEHPNLIGIKESSGDVEKVRKMVEGTRHIQRSVTVTETFEAVTPRMFAAATGGSSGEGGELVQVGVLAGASSSSSLAKPSSAAVSI
;
A
#
# COMPACT_ATOMS: atom_id res chain seq x y z
N MET A 1 5.56 8.66 -2.68
CA MET A 1 4.75 8.45 -1.46
C MET A 1 5.67 8.04 -0.34
N LEU A 2 5.59 8.66 0.82
CA LEU A 2 6.36 8.28 2.00
C LEU A 2 5.49 7.35 2.86
N LEU A 3 5.94 6.11 3.05
CA LEU A 3 5.25 5.14 3.91
C LEU A 3 5.83 5.21 5.32
N HIS A 4 5.05 5.69 6.26
CA HIS A 4 5.41 5.68 7.67
C HIS A 4 4.17 5.34 8.52
N GLY A 5 4.39 4.76 9.69
CA GLY A 5 3.32 4.39 10.60
C GLY A 5 2.95 2.90 10.51
N ILE A 6 1.77 2.57 10.99
CA ILE A 6 1.28 1.19 11.08
C ILE A 6 0.24 0.90 10.00
N PHE A 7 0.40 -0.21 9.31
CA PHE A 7 -0.48 -0.72 8.26
C PHE A 7 -0.99 -2.11 8.64
N PRO A 8 -2.07 -2.25 9.41
CA PRO A 8 -2.58 -3.55 9.81
C PRO A 8 -3.09 -4.34 8.59
N PRO A 9 -2.69 -5.61 8.44
CA PRO A 9 -3.32 -6.52 7.51
C PRO A 9 -4.67 -6.96 8.08
N ILE A 10 -5.74 -6.70 7.33
CA ILE A 10 -7.09 -7.04 7.76
C ILE A 10 -7.44 -8.50 7.45
N THR A 11 -8.32 -9.08 8.26
CA THR A 11 -8.90 -10.40 8.04
C THR A 11 -10.03 -10.34 7.01
N THR A 12 -10.26 -11.43 6.29
CA THR A 12 -11.47 -11.67 5.51
C THR A 12 -12.44 -12.50 6.35
N PRO A 13 -13.56 -11.95 6.80
CA PRO A 13 -14.55 -12.72 7.56
C PRO A 13 -15.33 -13.66 6.64
N PHE A 14 -15.66 -14.84 7.14
CA PHE A 14 -16.46 -15.83 6.43
C PHE A 14 -17.71 -16.20 7.24
N TYR A 15 -18.75 -16.61 6.54
CA TYR A 15 -19.85 -17.34 7.11
C TYR A 15 -19.47 -18.81 7.39
N PRO A 16 -20.23 -19.54 8.23
CA PRO A 16 -19.96 -20.96 8.49
C PRO A 16 -19.99 -21.86 7.25
N ASP A 17 -20.65 -21.44 6.18
CA ASP A 17 -20.72 -22.12 4.91
C ASP A 17 -19.52 -21.85 3.98
N GLY A 18 -18.57 -21.03 4.43
CA GLY A 18 -17.34 -20.66 3.68
C GLY A 18 -17.49 -19.45 2.76
N ASN A 19 -18.67 -18.88 2.61
CA ASN A 19 -18.86 -17.65 1.83
C ASN A 19 -18.26 -16.42 2.54
N VAL A 20 -17.72 -15.46 1.79
CA VAL A 20 -17.20 -14.21 2.35
C VAL A 20 -18.33 -13.38 2.97
N TYR A 21 -18.12 -12.94 4.22
CA TYR A 21 -19.06 -12.08 4.93
C TYR A 21 -18.72 -10.59 4.70
N PHE A 22 -19.10 -10.07 3.53
CA PHE A 22 -18.77 -8.70 3.10
C PHE A 22 -19.22 -7.61 4.06
N LYS A 23 -20.43 -7.71 4.63
CA LYS A 23 -20.93 -6.72 5.60
C LYS A 23 -20.06 -6.65 6.87
N LYS A 24 -19.48 -7.78 7.28
CA LYS A 24 -18.54 -7.81 8.40
C LYS A 24 -17.18 -7.26 8.02
N LEU A 25 -16.73 -7.51 6.78
CA LEU A 25 -15.51 -6.92 6.23
C LEU A 25 -15.62 -5.39 6.21
N GLU A 26 -16.73 -4.84 5.69
CA GLU A 26 -17.04 -3.41 5.68
C GLU A 26 -16.93 -2.82 7.10
N SER A 27 -17.64 -3.39 8.07
CA SER A 27 -17.60 -2.96 9.48
C SER A 27 -16.18 -3.01 10.08
N ASN A 28 -15.38 -4.02 9.72
CA ASN A 28 -14.00 -4.13 10.19
C ASN A 28 -13.12 -3.01 9.60
N VAL A 29 -13.25 -2.73 8.30
CA VAL A 29 -12.51 -1.66 7.61
C VAL A 29 -12.86 -0.30 8.18
N GLU A 30 -14.14 0.00 8.39
CA GLU A 30 -14.59 1.22 9.06
C GLU A 30 -13.98 1.37 10.45
N ARG A 31 -13.92 0.27 11.21
CA ARG A 31 -13.32 0.27 12.54
C ARG A 31 -11.82 0.58 12.49
N TYR A 32 -11.06 -0.04 11.57
CA TYR A 32 -9.65 0.29 11.37
C TYR A 32 -9.47 1.74 10.92
N SER A 33 -10.33 2.25 10.06
CA SER A 33 -10.31 3.63 9.59
C SER A 33 -10.41 4.67 10.72
N ARG A 34 -11.08 4.33 11.81
CA ARG A 34 -11.20 5.19 13.01
C ARG A 34 -9.99 5.13 13.95
N THR A 35 -9.03 4.26 13.68
CA THR A 35 -7.79 4.16 14.47
C THR A 35 -6.71 5.07 13.91
N PRO A 36 -5.63 5.39 14.66
CA PRO A 36 -4.52 6.20 14.18
C PRO A 36 -3.58 5.45 13.22
N CYS A 37 -3.95 4.25 12.69
CA CYS A 37 -3.15 3.58 11.67
C CYS A 37 -3.01 4.43 10.40
N ALA A 38 -1.85 4.36 9.73
CA ALA A 38 -1.59 5.13 8.53
C ALA A 38 -2.35 4.61 7.30
N GLY A 39 -2.68 3.33 7.29
CA GLY A 39 -3.39 2.69 6.21
C GLY A 39 -3.76 1.26 6.56
N ILE A 40 -4.25 0.49 5.61
CA ILE A 40 -4.62 -0.92 5.77
C ILE A 40 -4.10 -1.77 4.61
N VAL A 41 -3.77 -3.03 4.91
CA VAL A 41 -3.38 -4.02 3.90
C VAL A 41 -4.55 -4.99 3.69
N VAL A 42 -5.05 -5.04 2.48
CA VAL A 42 -6.14 -5.93 2.06
C VAL A 42 -5.58 -7.09 1.25
N LEU A 43 -6.13 -8.27 1.36
CA LEU A 43 -5.65 -9.50 0.69
C LEU A 43 -4.20 -9.89 1.06
N GLY A 44 -3.76 -9.58 2.28
CA GLY A 44 -2.56 -10.19 2.84
C GLY A 44 -2.80 -11.64 3.28
N SER A 45 -1.77 -12.31 3.82
CA SER A 45 -1.90 -13.68 4.37
C SER A 45 -2.88 -13.73 5.55
N THR A 46 -2.94 -12.70 6.37
CA THR A 46 -3.95 -12.54 7.44
C THR A 46 -5.38 -12.51 6.89
N GLY A 47 -5.55 -12.00 5.67
CA GLY A 47 -6.84 -11.96 4.97
C GLY A 47 -7.15 -13.24 4.19
N GLU A 48 -6.36 -14.31 4.37
CA GLU A 48 -6.55 -15.63 3.75
C GLU A 48 -6.70 -15.58 2.23
N ALA A 49 -6.04 -14.60 1.58
CA ALA A 49 -6.17 -14.31 0.15
C ALA A 49 -5.92 -15.52 -0.77
N ILE A 50 -5.11 -16.49 -0.31
CA ILE A 50 -4.80 -17.71 -1.07
C ILE A 50 -6.03 -18.63 -1.22
N LEU A 51 -6.99 -18.53 -0.31
CA LEU A 51 -8.19 -19.37 -0.27
C LEU A 51 -9.36 -18.77 -1.07
N LEU A 52 -9.23 -17.50 -1.50
CA LEU A 52 -10.27 -16.80 -2.24
C LEU A 52 -10.19 -17.09 -3.73
N SER A 53 -11.33 -17.23 -4.36
CA SER A 53 -11.46 -17.19 -5.83
C SER A 53 -11.07 -15.81 -6.38
N ASP A 54 -10.83 -15.72 -7.68
CA ASP A 54 -10.50 -14.45 -8.32
C ASP A 54 -11.61 -13.41 -8.14
N GLN A 55 -12.87 -13.84 -8.27
CA GLN A 55 -14.02 -12.96 -8.07
C GLN A 55 -14.12 -12.46 -6.62
N GLU A 56 -13.94 -13.34 -5.64
CA GLU A 56 -13.97 -12.95 -4.23
C GLU A 56 -12.83 -11.97 -3.88
N ARG A 57 -11.62 -12.14 -4.45
CA ARG A 57 -10.53 -11.16 -4.29
C ARG A 57 -10.94 -9.78 -4.79
N ARG A 58 -11.56 -9.71 -5.98
CA ARG A 58 -12.06 -8.44 -6.54
C ARG A 58 -13.12 -7.82 -5.66
N ASP A 59 -14.08 -8.61 -5.19
CA ASP A 59 -15.17 -8.12 -4.34
C ASP A 59 -14.66 -7.68 -2.96
N VAL A 60 -13.67 -8.37 -2.39
CA VAL A 60 -13.00 -7.96 -1.14
C VAL A 60 -12.26 -6.63 -1.32
N LEU A 61 -11.50 -6.44 -2.41
CA LEU A 61 -10.84 -5.16 -2.70
C LEU A 61 -11.86 -4.04 -2.84
N LYS A 62 -12.91 -4.26 -3.61
CA LYS A 62 -13.99 -3.26 -3.81
C LYS A 62 -14.66 -2.88 -2.50
N THR A 63 -15.07 -3.87 -1.71
CA THR A 63 -15.74 -3.64 -0.42
C THR A 63 -14.83 -2.88 0.56
N ALA A 64 -13.57 -3.28 0.65
CA ALA A 64 -12.61 -2.63 1.54
C ALA A 64 -12.34 -1.18 1.12
N HIS A 65 -12.19 -0.91 -0.18
CA HIS A 65 -12.01 0.45 -0.70
C HIS A 65 -13.23 1.34 -0.37
N GLN A 66 -14.44 0.84 -0.59
CA GLN A 66 -15.66 1.61 -0.33
C GLN A 66 -15.88 1.96 1.15
N ALA A 67 -15.39 1.10 2.06
CA ALA A 67 -15.53 1.28 3.50
C ALA A 67 -14.35 2.06 4.14
N ALA A 68 -13.23 2.18 3.44
CA ALA A 68 -12.07 2.85 3.97
C ALA A 68 -12.24 4.38 4.02
N ALA A 69 -11.73 5.01 5.07
CA ALA A 69 -11.69 6.46 5.14
C ALA A 69 -10.69 7.02 4.12
N PRO A 70 -10.97 8.17 3.49
CA PRO A 70 -10.17 8.72 2.39
C PRO A 70 -8.74 9.13 2.80
N ASN A 71 -8.48 9.25 4.09
CA ASN A 71 -7.15 9.56 4.64
C ASN A 71 -6.31 8.32 4.95
N LYS A 72 -6.75 7.13 4.58
CA LYS A 72 -6.01 5.87 4.79
C LYS A 72 -5.35 5.42 3.51
N VAL A 73 -4.05 5.12 3.60
CA VAL A 73 -3.34 4.46 2.50
C VAL A 73 -3.85 3.03 2.35
N LEU A 74 -4.22 2.65 1.13
CA LEU A 74 -4.73 1.33 0.81
C LEU A 74 -3.67 0.50 0.08
N ILE A 75 -3.28 -0.61 0.68
CA ILE A 75 -2.31 -1.56 0.11
C ILE A 75 -3.05 -2.83 -0.30
N ALA A 76 -3.03 -3.14 -1.60
CA ALA A 76 -3.65 -4.35 -2.14
C ALA A 76 -2.64 -5.50 -2.23
N GLY A 77 -2.94 -6.64 -1.64
CA GLY A 77 -2.21 -7.89 -1.86
C GLY A 77 -2.61 -8.50 -3.19
N THR A 78 -1.85 -8.24 -4.25
CA THR A 78 -2.20 -8.68 -5.61
C THR A 78 -1.36 -9.85 -6.11
N GLY A 79 -0.31 -10.26 -5.36
CA GLY A 79 0.59 -11.32 -5.77
C GLY A 79 -0.09 -12.69 -5.85
N VAL A 80 -0.03 -13.29 -7.04
CA VAL A 80 -0.42 -14.68 -7.32
C VAL A 80 0.71 -15.40 -8.06
N GLU A 81 0.53 -16.65 -8.45
CA GLU A 81 1.58 -17.44 -9.11
C GLU A 81 1.97 -16.92 -10.50
N SER A 82 1.02 -16.35 -11.23
CA SER A 82 1.21 -15.81 -12.58
C SER A 82 1.50 -14.30 -12.52
N ALA A 83 2.56 -13.84 -13.19
CA ALA A 83 2.83 -12.41 -13.34
C ALA A 83 1.68 -11.68 -14.06
N ILE A 84 1.06 -12.29 -15.04
CA ILE A 84 -0.07 -11.72 -15.79
C ILE A 84 -1.30 -11.55 -14.90
N GLU A 85 -1.64 -12.55 -14.10
CA GLU A 85 -2.79 -12.44 -13.18
C GLU A 85 -2.48 -11.48 -12.02
N THR A 86 -1.24 -11.42 -11.55
CA THR A 86 -0.78 -10.40 -10.60
C THR A 86 -1.02 -9.00 -11.17
N LEU A 87 -0.66 -8.75 -12.42
CA LEU A 87 -0.88 -7.47 -13.09
C LEU A 87 -2.36 -7.16 -13.27
N ARG A 88 -3.18 -8.12 -13.72
CA ARG A 88 -4.65 -7.92 -13.87
C ARG A 88 -5.32 -7.54 -12.54
N LEU A 89 -4.92 -8.18 -11.45
CA LEU A 89 -5.45 -7.83 -10.13
C LEU A 89 -4.92 -6.49 -9.63
N THR A 90 -3.67 -6.13 -10.00
CA THR A 90 -3.07 -4.83 -9.69
C THR A 90 -3.74 -3.71 -10.48
N GLU A 91 -4.02 -3.92 -11.76
CA GLU A 91 -4.78 -3.00 -12.61
C GLU A 91 -6.16 -2.73 -12.02
N TYR A 92 -6.87 -3.79 -11.63
CA TYR A 92 -8.16 -3.65 -10.96
C TYR A 92 -8.09 -2.89 -9.64
N ALA A 93 -7.06 -3.13 -8.82
CA ALA A 93 -6.84 -2.36 -7.59
C ALA A 93 -6.56 -0.88 -7.88
N ALA A 94 -5.79 -0.57 -8.93
CA ALA A 94 -5.54 0.79 -9.37
C ALA A 94 -6.81 1.50 -9.84
N GLU A 95 -7.66 0.82 -10.61
CA GLU A 95 -8.97 1.33 -11.05
C GLU A 95 -9.90 1.65 -9.88
N LEU A 96 -9.82 0.89 -8.79
CA LEU A 96 -10.56 1.18 -7.57
C LEU A 96 -10.00 2.37 -6.80
N GLY A 97 -8.72 2.74 -6.99
CA GLY A 97 -8.06 3.81 -6.23
C GLY A 97 -7.19 3.33 -5.07
N TYR A 98 -6.66 2.12 -5.12
CA TYR A 98 -5.61 1.68 -4.21
C TYR A 98 -4.30 2.43 -4.50
N ASP A 99 -3.50 2.62 -3.45
CA ASP A 99 -2.26 3.38 -3.54
C ASP A 99 -1.05 2.52 -3.88
N ILE A 100 -1.04 1.26 -3.44
CA ILE A 100 0.13 0.37 -3.51
C ILE A 100 -0.31 -1.07 -3.76
N ALA A 101 0.48 -1.79 -4.56
CA ALA A 101 0.39 -3.23 -4.71
C ALA A 101 1.44 -3.93 -3.84
N MET A 102 1.03 -4.88 -3.01
CA MET A 102 1.92 -5.77 -2.27
C MET A 102 1.93 -7.13 -2.94
N VAL A 103 3.08 -7.51 -3.48
CA VAL A 103 3.24 -8.71 -4.30
C VAL A 103 4.08 -9.75 -3.56
N ARG A 104 3.44 -10.87 -3.19
CA ARG A 104 4.16 -12.00 -2.60
C ARG A 104 4.91 -12.79 -3.66
N THR A 105 5.94 -13.50 -3.22
CA THR A 105 6.72 -14.42 -4.05
C THR A 105 5.83 -15.55 -4.58
N PRO A 106 5.87 -15.88 -5.90
CA PRO A 106 5.32 -17.13 -6.41
C PRO A 106 5.99 -18.32 -5.70
N HIS A 107 5.24 -19.39 -5.42
CA HIS A 107 5.75 -20.42 -4.53
C HIS A 107 5.40 -21.86 -4.92
N TYR A 108 4.51 -22.05 -5.89
CA TYR A 108 4.05 -23.40 -6.23
C TYR A 108 5.19 -24.30 -6.74
N TYR A 109 6.02 -23.79 -7.65
CA TYR A 109 7.14 -24.52 -8.25
C TYR A 109 8.44 -24.33 -7.45
N LYS A 110 8.46 -24.66 -6.19
CA LYS A 110 9.54 -24.40 -5.20
C LYS A 110 10.97 -24.55 -5.74
N LYS A 111 11.27 -25.66 -6.42
CA LYS A 111 12.62 -25.93 -6.93
C LYS A 111 13.01 -25.05 -8.13
N GLN A 112 12.04 -24.55 -8.85
CA GLN A 112 12.21 -23.65 -9.99
C GLN A 112 12.23 -22.17 -9.58
N MET A 113 11.95 -21.86 -8.32
CA MET A 113 12.05 -20.49 -7.79
C MET A 113 13.50 -20.16 -7.53
N THR A 114 14.24 -19.96 -8.62
CA THR A 114 15.64 -19.51 -8.59
C THR A 114 15.72 -17.99 -8.47
N ALA A 115 16.89 -17.46 -8.12
CA ALA A 115 17.13 -16.01 -8.11
C ALA A 115 16.73 -15.36 -9.44
N ALA A 116 17.12 -15.98 -10.57
CA ALA A 116 16.78 -15.48 -11.90
C ALA A 116 15.28 -15.46 -12.16
N SER A 117 14.54 -16.51 -11.73
CA SER A 117 13.08 -16.56 -11.89
C SER A 117 12.40 -15.48 -11.07
N ILE A 118 12.85 -15.24 -9.85
CA ILE A 118 12.32 -14.22 -8.95
C ILE A 118 12.61 -12.81 -9.47
N LEU A 119 13.84 -12.55 -9.95
CA LEU A 119 14.19 -11.29 -10.59
C LEU A 119 13.30 -11.02 -11.81
N ALA A 120 13.16 -12.00 -12.71
CA ALA A 120 12.33 -11.87 -13.89
C ALA A 120 10.86 -11.58 -13.53
N PHE A 121 10.31 -12.27 -12.52
CA PHE A 121 8.94 -12.06 -12.04
C PHE A 121 8.75 -10.63 -11.52
N TYR A 122 9.56 -10.19 -10.55
CA TYR A 122 9.39 -8.86 -9.95
C TYR A 122 9.68 -7.72 -10.92
N ARG A 123 10.68 -7.88 -11.80
CA ARG A 123 10.93 -6.89 -12.87
C ARG A 123 9.74 -6.77 -13.82
N THR A 124 9.21 -7.91 -14.29
CA THR A 124 8.02 -7.91 -15.16
C THR A 124 6.81 -7.24 -14.48
N VAL A 125 6.58 -7.52 -13.20
CA VAL A 125 5.49 -6.89 -12.46
C VAL A 125 5.76 -5.39 -12.27
N ALA A 126 6.95 -5.01 -11.86
CA ALA A 126 7.30 -3.63 -11.60
C ALA A 126 7.30 -2.74 -12.85
N ASP A 127 7.79 -3.28 -14.00
CA ASP A 127 7.78 -2.58 -15.30
C ASP A 127 6.37 -2.23 -15.79
N ARG A 128 5.38 -3.05 -15.44
CA ARG A 128 4.03 -2.98 -16.01
C ARG A 128 2.95 -2.58 -15.01
N SER A 129 3.27 -2.58 -13.72
CA SER A 129 2.32 -2.23 -12.67
C SER A 129 1.95 -0.74 -12.71
N PRO A 130 0.65 -0.39 -12.75
CA PRO A 130 0.21 0.98 -12.63
C PRO A 130 0.37 1.55 -11.21
N LEU A 131 0.60 0.69 -10.21
CA LEU A 131 0.84 1.07 -8.82
C LEU A 131 2.29 0.84 -8.42
N PRO A 132 2.82 1.63 -7.48
CA PRO A 132 4.05 1.29 -6.78
C PRO A 132 3.96 -0.10 -6.14
N VAL A 133 5.05 -0.86 -6.18
CA VAL A 133 5.06 -2.26 -5.73
C VAL A 133 5.91 -2.43 -4.48
N ILE A 134 5.36 -3.13 -3.49
CA ILE A 134 6.08 -3.66 -2.32
C ILE A 134 6.29 -5.16 -2.53
N ILE A 135 7.52 -5.61 -2.42
CA ILE A 135 7.85 -7.04 -2.37
C ILE A 135 7.31 -7.61 -1.05
N TYR A 136 6.72 -8.80 -1.07
CA TYR A 136 6.33 -9.49 0.15
C TYR A 136 7.07 -10.82 0.29
N ASN A 137 8.06 -10.85 1.17
CA ASN A 137 8.81 -12.05 1.55
C ASN A 137 8.18 -12.68 2.80
N PHE A 138 7.70 -13.92 2.65
CA PHE A 138 7.12 -14.71 3.74
C PHE A 138 7.54 -16.19 3.60
N PRO A 139 8.80 -16.54 3.91
CA PRO A 139 9.36 -17.84 3.63
C PRO A 139 8.66 -19.00 4.35
N GLN A 140 8.07 -18.77 5.52
CA GLN A 140 7.32 -19.79 6.24
C GLN A 140 6.09 -20.28 5.47
N ALA A 141 5.49 -19.39 4.63
CA ALA A 141 4.34 -19.74 3.81
C ALA A 141 4.75 -20.14 2.38
N THR A 142 5.70 -19.43 1.78
CA THR A 142 6.08 -19.65 0.38
C THR A 142 7.14 -20.75 0.20
N GLY A 143 7.89 -21.06 1.25
CA GLY A 143 9.01 -22.00 1.18
C GLY A 143 10.22 -21.47 0.37
N TYR A 144 10.22 -20.17 0.04
CA TYR A 144 11.35 -19.48 -0.58
C TYR A 144 11.64 -18.20 0.19
N ASP A 145 12.88 -18.05 0.61
CA ASP A 145 13.37 -16.83 1.27
C ASP A 145 14.21 -16.03 0.27
N ILE A 146 13.76 -14.82 -0.04
CA ILE A 146 14.46 -13.94 -0.98
C ILE A 146 15.77 -13.48 -0.33
N PRO A 147 16.96 -13.75 -0.92
CA PRO A 147 18.23 -13.26 -0.40
C PRO A 147 18.30 -11.73 -0.36
N ALA A 148 19.03 -11.17 0.61
CA ALA A 148 19.18 -9.71 0.73
C ALA A 148 19.77 -9.08 -0.53
N GLU A 149 20.73 -9.74 -1.15
CA GLU A 149 21.39 -9.29 -2.39
C GLU A 149 20.39 -9.14 -3.54
N LEU A 150 19.42 -10.05 -3.62
CA LEU A 150 18.38 -10.01 -4.63
C LEU A 150 17.40 -8.84 -4.40
N VAL A 151 17.09 -8.55 -3.13
CA VAL A 151 16.26 -7.40 -2.77
C VAL A 151 16.98 -6.09 -3.08
N ILE A 152 18.28 -6.01 -2.79
CA ILE A 152 19.12 -4.85 -3.11
C ILE A 152 19.13 -4.59 -4.63
N GLU A 153 19.31 -5.65 -5.43
CA GLU A 153 19.28 -5.55 -6.89
C GLU A 153 17.89 -5.08 -7.41
N LEU A 154 16.82 -5.61 -6.84
CA LEU A 154 15.45 -5.23 -7.18
C LEU A 154 15.12 -3.79 -6.76
N ALA A 155 15.71 -3.30 -5.68
CA ALA A 155 15.49 -1.95 -5.18
C ALA A 155 15.97 -0.85 -6.14
N GLU A 156 16.85 -1.17 -7.10
CA GLU A 156 17.23 -0.23 -8.17
C GLU A 156 16.05 0.11 -9.09
N HIS A 157 15.04 -0.74 -9.16
CA HIS A 157 13.89 -0.50 -10.01
C HIS A 157 12.99 0.61 -9.43
N PRO A 158 12.65 1.67 -10.20
CA PRO A 158 11.95 2.86 -9.67
C PRO A 158 10.56 2.56 -9.09
N ASN A 159 9.87 1.54 -9.58
CA ASN A 159 8.53 1.18 -9.15
C ASN A 159 8.50 0.14 -8.01
N LEU A 160 9.67 -0.37 -7.56
CA LEU A 160 9.80 -1.19 -6.36
C LEU A 160 10.16 -0.29 -5.19
N ILE A 161 9.20 0.01 -4.32
CA ILE A 161 9.31 1.05 -3.29
C ILE A 161 9.66 0.51 -1.90
N GLY A 162 9.70 -0.80 -1.73
CA GLY A 162 10.01 -1.40 -0.43
C GLY A 162 9.75 -2.89 -0.38
N ILE A 163 9.95 -3.43 0.81
CA ILE A 163 9.69 -4.84 1.11
C ILE A 163 8.94 -4.98 2.44
N LYS A 164 7.97 -5.88 2.48
CA LYS A 164 7.43 -6.46 3.71
C LYS A 164 8.20 -7.75 3.99
N GLU A 165 9.05 -7.71 5.00
CA GLU A 165 9.90 -8.83 5.40
C GLU A 165 9.28 -9.57 6.59
N SER A 166 8.99 -10.85 6.42
CA SER A 166 8.35 -11.70 7.44
C SER A 166 9.17 -12.96 7.79
N SER A 167 10.46 -13.00 7.44
CA SER A 167 11.34 -14.12 7.85
C SER A 167 11.68 -14.07 9.34
N GLY A 168 11.73 -12.87 9.93
CA GLY A 168 12.22 -12.63 11.27
C GLY A 168 13.76 -12.48 11.36
N ASP A 169 14.46 -12.45 10.23
CA ASP A 169 15.92 -12.28 10.17
C ASP A 169 16.30 -10.79 10.19
N VAL A 170 16.69 -10.30 11.36
CA VAL A 170 17.09 -8.89 11.57
C VAL A 170 18.38 -8.55 10.81
N GLU A 171 19.34 -9.51 10.74
CA GLU A 171 20.59 -9.27 10.02
C GLU A 171 20.38 -9.13 8.52
N LYS A 172 19.45 -9.88 7.98
CA LYS A 172 19.02 -9.73 6.59
C LYS A 172 18.41 -8.35 6.33
N VAL A 173 17.53 -7.88 7.25
CA VAL A 173 16.97 -6.53 7.16
C VAL A 173 18.09 -5.48 7.21
N ARG A 174 19.05 -5.61 8.12
CA ARG A 174 20.21 -4.71 8.19
C ARG A 174 20.99 -4.65 6.88
N LYS A 175 21.30 -5.81 6.29
CA LYS A 175 22.00 -5.89 4.99
C LYS A 175 21.23 -5.17 3.86
N MET A 176 19.91 -5.37 3.81
CA MET A 176 19.06 -4.69 2.81
C MET A 176 19.09 -3.18 2.99
N VAL A 177 18.93 -2.68 4.21
CA VAL A 177 18.99 -1.25 4.52
C VAL A 177 20.34 -0.65 4.17
N GLU A 178 21.44 -1.31 4.53
CA GLU A 178 22.80 -0.85 4.21
C GLU A 178 23.07 -0.88 2.72
N GLY A 179 22.66 -1.95 2.03
CA GLY A 179 22.87 -2.13 0.59
C GLY A 179 22.06 -1.18 -0.29
N THR A 180 20.98 -0.60 0.24
CA THR A 180 20.12 0.33 -0.52
C THR A 180 20.32 1.81 -0.15
N ARG A 181 21.24 2.14 0.76
CA ARG A 181 21.50 3.53 1.20
C ARG A 181 21.87 4.51 0.10
N HIS A 182 22.45 4.01 -1.00
CA HIS A 182 22.84 4.83 -2.14
C HIS A 182 21.65 5.21 -3.02
N ILE A 183 20.50 4.54 -2.88
CA ILE A 183 19.32 4.79 -3.69
C ILE A 183 18.61 6.02 -3.16
N GLN A 184 18.69 7.11 -3.93
CA GLN A 184 17.98 8.35 -3.64
C GLN A 184 16.80 8.49 -4.60
N ARG A 185 15.62 8.75 -4.05
CA ARG A 185 14.41 8.99 -4.84
C ARG A 185 13.87 10.37 -4.51
N SER A 186 13.67 11.19 -5.54
CA SER A 186 12.93 12.44 -5.40
C SER A 186 11.45 12.15 -5.54
N VAL A 187 10.66 12.55 -4.56
CA VAL A 187 9.19 12.51 -4.62
C VAL A 187 8.69 13.93 -4.72
N THR A 188 7.97 14.22 -5.82
CA THR A 188 7.22 15.47 -5.89
C THR A 188 5.94 15.28 -5.08
N VAL A 189 5.87 15.88 -3.91
CA VAL A 189 4.61 15.97 -3.17
C VAL A 189 3.82 17.10 -3.79
N THR A 190 2.85 16.74 -4.63
CA THR A 190 1.84 17.69 -5.07
C THR A 190 0.78 17.71 -3.98
N GLU A 191 0.78 18.73 -3.15
CA GLU A 191 -0.38 19.05 -2.33
C GLU A 191 -1.46 19.55 -3.30
N THR A 192 -2.27 18.66 -3.79
CA THR A 192 -3.52 19.03 -4.39
C THR A 192 -4.44 19.42 -3.24
N PHE A 193 -4.61 20.72 -3.05
CA PHE A 193 -5.79 21.23 -2.37
C PHE A 193 -7.02 20.97 -3.28
N GLU A 194 -7.27 19.73 -3.60
CA GLU A 194 -8.55 19.33 -4.13
C GLU A 194 -9.53 19.45 -3.00
N ALA A 195 -10.19 20.58 -3.08
CA ALA A 195 -11.50 20.81 -2.52
C ALA A 195 -11.69 20.05 -1.19
N VAL A 196 -11.43 20.72 -0.11
CA VAL A 196 -12.17 20.44 1.11
C VAL A 196 -13.60 20.15 0.65
N THR A 197 -13.96 18.88 0.59
CA THR A 197 -15.29 18.51 0.14
C THR A 197 -16.29 19.21 1.06
N PRO A 198 -17.51 19.56 0.61
CA PRO A 198 -18.54 20.12 1.49
C PRO A 198 -18.74 19.31 2.77
N ARG A 199 -18.47 18.00 2.72
CA ARG A 199 -18.47 17.11 3.90
C ARG A 199 -17.34 17.40 4.88
N MET A 200 -16.12 17.70 4.40
CA MET A 200 -15.00 18.06 5.28
C MET A 200 -15.21 19.45 5.88
N PHE A 201 -15.81 20.37 5.15
CA PHE A 201 -16.22 21.68 5.66
C PHE A 201 -17.30 21.53 6.73
N ALA A 202 -18.33 20.73 6.50
CA ALA A 202 -19.39 20.49 7.47
C ALA A 202 -18.87 19.81 8.76
N ALA A 203 -17.90 18.93 8.65
CA ALA A 203 -17.29 18.28 9.81
C ALA A 203 -16.37 19.22 10.62
N ALA A 204 -15.68 20.17 9.94
CA ALA A 204 -14.79 21.14 10.59
C ALA A 204 -15.52 22.32 11.23
N THR A 205 -16.71 22.67 10.74
CA THR A 205 -17.48 23.85 11.20
C THR A 205 -18.52 23.53 12.29
N GLY A 206 -18.63 22.25 12.74
CA GLY A 206 -19.44 21.89 13.90
C GLY A 206 -20.82 22.52 13.96
N GLY A 207 -21.61 22.44 12.90
CA GLY A 207 -23.06 22.69 12.93
C GLY A 207 -23.51 24.04 13.50
N SER A 208 -22.92 25.17 13.11
CA SER A 208 -23.52 26.47 13.34
C SER A 208 -23.75 27.19 12.00
N SER A 209 -25.00 27.35 11.65
CA SER A 209 -25.45 28.23 10.57
C SER A 209 -25.14 29.69 10.93
N GLY A 210 -24.08 30.25 10.35
CA GLY A 210 -23.71 31.64 10.47
C GLY A 210 -23.11 32.13 9.16
N GLU A 211 -23.69 33.16 8.58
CA GLU A 211 -23.28 33.82 7.36
C GLU A 211 -21.86 34.40 7.49
N GLY A 212 -21.07 34.30 6.44
CA GLY A 212 -19.78 34.99 6.28
C GLY A 212 -18.56 34.22 6.74
N GLY A 213 -18.20 33.17 6.03
CA GLY A 213 -16.96 32.43 6.29
C GLY A 213 -15.74 33.10 5.69
N GLU A 214 -14.91 33.71 6.53
CA GLU A 214 -13.52 34.04 6.22
C GLU A 214 -12.75 32.74 6.02
N LEU A 215 -11.96 32.62 4.94
CA LEU A 215 -11.13 31.45 4.65
C LEU A 215 -10.05 31.33 5.75
N VAL A 216 -10.28 30.42 6.69
CA VAL A 216 -9.27 30.04 7.66
C VAL A 216 -8.26 29.12 6.97
N GLN A 217 -7.05 29.58 6.76
CA GLN A 217 -5.92 28.72 6.40
C GLN A 217 -5.73 27.67 7.49
N VAL A 218 -6.00 26.41 7.14
CA VAL A 218 -5.62 25.28 8.00
C VAL A 218 -4.09 25.24 8.05
N GLY A 219 -3.54 25.62 9.19
CA GLY A 219 -2.12 25.78 9.39
C GLY A 219 -1.37 24.49 9.14
N VAL A 220 -0.33 24.61 8.34
CA VAL A 220 0.76 23.66 8.21
C VAL A 220 1.37 23.41 9.57
N LEU A 221 1.45 22.17 9.99
CA LEU A 221 2.19 21.76 11.18
C LEU A 221 3.66 22.09 11.02
N ALA A 222 4.12 22.97 11.93
CA ALA A 222 5.48 23.27 12.30
C ALA A 222 6.41 23.98 11.31
N GLY A 223 6.54 25.28 11.47
CA GLY A 223 7.82 25.97 11.34
C GLY A 223 8.20 26.49 9.97
N ALA A 224 7.51 27.52 9.49
CA ALA A 224 8.12 28.55 8.64
C ALA A 224 7.32 29.84 8.70
N SER A 225 8.02 30.93 8.92
CA SER A 225 7.54 32.29 8.98
C SER A 225 6.84 32.73 7.70
N SER A 226 5.78 33.50 7.86
CA SER A 226 4.99 34.14 6.81
C SER A 226 5.82 35.00 5.86
N SER A 227 5.81 34.66 4.57
CA SER A 227 5.90 35.62 3.47
C SER A 227 5.18 35.05 2.27
N SER A 228 4.19 35.80 1.79
CA SER A 228 3.36 35.49 0.63
C SER A 228 4.19 35.50 -0.65
N SER A 229 4.42 34.34 -1.23
CA SER A 229 4.74 34.17 -2.65
C SER A 229 4.31 32.80 -3.08
N LEU A 230 3.66 32.71 -4.22
CA LEU A 230 3.25 31.47 -4.90
C LEU A 230 4.41 30.44 -4.84
N ALA A 231 4.23 29.39 -4.05
CA ALA A 231 5.25 28.39 -3.80
C ALA A 231 5.46 27.54 -5.05
N LYS A 232 6.70 27.54 -5.54
CA LYS A 232 7.18 26.53 -6.49
C LYS A 232 7.19 25.16 -5.77
N PRO A 233 6.96 24.04 -6.48
CA PRO A 233 7.01 22.71 -5.88
C PRO A 233 8.39 22.46 -5.25
N SER A 234 8.42 22.11 -3.97
CA SER A 234 9.64 21.72 -3.28
C SER A 234 9.89 20.23 -3.52
N SER A 235 11.06 19.89 -4.03
CA SER A 235 11.55 18.52 -4.10
C SER A 235 12.24 18.17 -2.78
N ALA A 236 11.70 17.21 -2.04
CA ALA A 236 12.38 16.64 -0.90
C ALA A 236 12.99 15.28 -1.30
N ALA A 237 14.30 15.12 -1.08
CA ALA A 237 14.94 13.82 -1.22
C ALA A 237 14.68 13.00 0.04
N VAL A 238 14.15 11.79 -0.12
CA VAL A 238 13.92 10.85 0.97
C VAL A 238 14.81 9.65 0.74
N SER A 239 15.64 9.33 1.73
CA SER A 239 16.39 8.07 1.79
C SER A 239 15.45 6.96 2.28
N ILE A 240 15.33 5.91 1.52
CA ILE A 240 14.56 4.70 1.87
C ILE A 240 15.48 3.70 2.53
#